data_37bfb2413276027a16505e2aa75adaff
#
_entry.id   37bfb2413276027a16505e2aa75adaff
#
_cell.length_a   1.000
_cell.length_b   1.000
_cell.length_c   1.000
_cell.angle_alpha   90.00
_cell.angle_beta   90.00
_cell.angle_gamma   90.00
#
_symmetry.space_group_name_H-M   'P 1'
#
loop_
_entity.id
_entity.type
_entity.pdbx_description
1 polymer ?
#
loop_
_entity_poly.entity_id
_entity_poly.type
_entity_poly.pdbx_seq_one_letter_code
_entity_poly.pdbx_strand_id
1 'polypeptide(L)'
;MSQKNNVKNITLKDLKELNKSTLDNIASRAHYLATQMIYQANVRTDKEKGDPKIGGHQSASASALHIMGALHLIVKSGFDHIANKPHASPTDHAYNYLLDLFLNSDTTRFTEEQKNTAMMGLRKYS
;
A
#
# COMPACT_ATOMS: atom_id res chain seq x y z
N MET A 1 26.12 -14.59 -19.45
CA MET A 1 26.25 -13.13 -19.25
C MET A 1 25.78 -12.78 -17.85
N SER A 2 26.70 -12.44 -17.00
CA SER A 2 26.34 -11.93 -15.70
C SER A 2 25.72 -10.54 -15.90
N GLN A 3 24.43 -10.42 -15.69
CA GLN A 3 23.87 -9.12 -15.44
C GLN A 3 24.51 -8.60 -14.15
N LYS A 4 25.47 -7.70 -14.30
CA LYS A 4 25.89 -6.89 -13.18
C LYS A 4 24.65 -6.14 -12.75
N ASN A 5 24.10 -6.50 -11.60
CA ASN A 5 23.11 -5.69 -10.92
C ASN A 5 23.79 -4.36 -10.59
N ASN A 6 23.72 -3.43 -11.52
CA ASN A 6 24.03 -2.04 -11.25
C ASN A 6 22.90 -1.54 -10.35
N VAL A 7 23.03 -1.79 -9.05
CA VAL A 7 22.30 -1.03 -8.05
C VAL A 7 22.83 0.40 -8.19
N LYS A 8 22.23 1.18 -9.08
CA LYS A 8 22.52 2.60 -9.16
C LYS A 8 22.10 3.20 -7.84
N ASN A 9 23.07 3.75 -7.11
CA ASN A 9 22.76 4.64 -6.02
C ASN A 9 21.91 5.79 -6.59
N ILE A 10 20.67 5.91 -6.13
CA ILE A 10 19.79 6.99 -6.54
C ILE A 10 20.37 8.29 -6.02
N THR A 11 20.72 9.18 -6.94
CA THR A 11 21.23 10.51 -6.63
C THR A 11 20.10 11.53 -6.56
N LEU A 12 20.38 12.71 -5.97
CA LEU A 12 19.43 13.83 -6.00
C LEU A 12 19.05 14.24 -7.42
N LYS A 13 19.96 14.06 -8.38
CA LYS A 13 19.69 14.32 -9.80
C LYS A 13 18.66 13.34 -10.33
N ASP A 14 18.82 12.06 -10.04
CA ASP A 14 17.88 11.02 -10.44
C ASP A 14 16.48 11.28 -9.86
N LEU A 15 16.39 11.73 -8.61
CA LEU A 15 15.14 12.10 -7.98
C LEU A 15 14.45 13.30 -8.67
N LYS A 16 15.23 14.27 -9.13
CA LYS A 16 14.68 15.42 -9.87
C LYS A 16 14.20 15.06 -11.27
N GLU A 17 14.78 14.01 -11.85
CA GLU A 17 14.42 13.49 -13.17
C GLU A 17 13.26 12.47 -13.10
N LEU A 18 12.80 12.09 -11.91
CA LEU A 18 11.63 11.24 -11.76
C LEU A 18 10.43 11.87 -12.44
N ASN A 19 9.81 11.12 -13.34
CA ASN A 19 8.66 11.57 -14.07
C ASN A 19 7.47 11.76 -13.11
N LYS A 20 7.10 13.01 -12.86
CA LYS A 20 5.96 13.38 -12.02
C LYS A 20 4.68 12.65 -12.45
N SER A 21 4.45 12.49 -13.75
CA SER A 21 3.29 11.77 -14.28
C SER A 21 3.25 10.32 -13.81
N THR A 22 4.38 9.63 -13.78
CA THR A 22 4.47 8.24 -13.28
C THR A 22 4.15 8.17 -11.78
N LEU A 23 4.69 9.09 -10.99
CA LEU A 23 4.42 9.15 -9.54
C LEU A 23 2.95 9.47 -9.27
N ASP A 24 2.36 10.39 -10.02
CA ASP A 24 0.94 10.74 -9.90
C ASP A 24 0.04 9.55 -10.29
N ASN A 25 0.41 8.77 -11.29
CA ASN A 25 -0.31 7.56 -11.68
C ASN A 25 -0.26 6.48 -10.59
N ILE A 26 0.90 6.26 -9.99
CA ILE A 26 1.03 5.31 -8.88
C ILE A 26 0.20 5.79 -7.68
N ALA A 27 0.27 7.06 -7.33
CA ALA A 27 -0.52 7.64 -6.26
C ALA A 27 -2.02 7.51 -6.52
N SER A 28 -2.48 7.75 -7.74
CA SER A 28 -3.89 7.58 -8.12
C SER A 28 -4.36 6.13 -7.99
N ARG A 29 -3.53 5.16 -8.36
CA ARG A 29 -3.82 3.73 -8.18
C ARG A 29 -3.87 3.35 -6.70
N ALA A 30 -2.93 3.83 -5.90
CA ALA A 30 -2.92 3.62 -4.46
C ALA A 30 -4.16 4.22 -3.80
N HIS A 31 -4.56 5.42 -4.20
CA HIS A 31 -5.77 6.06 -3.71
C HIS A 31 -7.04 5.27 -4.08
N TYR A 32 -7.14 4.79 -5.30
CA TYR A 32 -8.24 3.92 -5.73
C TYR A 32 -8.33 2.66 -4.89
N LEU A 33 -7.22 1.96 -4.70
CA LEU A 33 -7.17 0.72 -3.91
C LEU A 33 -7.54 0.97 -2.44
N ALA A 34 -7.01 2.03 -1.83
CA ALA A 34 -7.34 2.41 -0.46
C ALA A 34 -8.84 2.74 -0.30
N THR A 35 -9.40 3.47 -1.25
CA THR A 35 -10.83 3.81 -1.29
C THR A 35 -11.70 2.55 -1.44
N GLN A 36 -11.34 1.65 -2.34
CA GLN A 36 -12.05 0.38 -2.54
C GLN A 36 -11.97 -0.51 -1.31
N MET A 37 -10.81 -0.60 -0.68
CA MET A 37 -10.63 -1.38 0.53
C MET A 37 -11.55 -0.90 1.66
N ILE A 38 -11.64 0.41 1.89
CA ILE A 38 -12.51 1.00 2.89
C ILE A 38 -13.99 0.78 2.52
N TYR A 39 -14.33 0.99 1.27
CA TYR A 39 -15.70 0.78 0.78
C TYR A 39 -16.14 -0.67 0.97
N GLN A 40 -15.35 -1.62 0.50
CA GLN A 40 -15.66 -3.04 0.63
C GLN A 40 -15.78 -3.48 2.09
N ALA A 41 -14.92 -2.98 2.95
CA ALA A 41 -14.98 -3.26 4.38
C ALA A 41 -16.29 -2.78 5.02
N ASN A 42 -16.91 -1.74 4.49
CA ASN A 42 -18.20 -1.22 4.99
C ASN A 42 -19.44 -1.90 4.39
N VAL A 43 -19.34 -2.41 3.15
CA VAL A 43 -20.51 -2.97 2.44
C VAL A 43 -20.52 -4.50 2.36
N ARG A 44 -19.49 -5.18 2.84
CA ARG A 44 -19.42 -6.65 2.81
C ARG A 44 -20.62 -7.28 3.51
N THR A 45 -21.10 -8.37 2.95
CA THR A 45 -22.32 -9.06 3.42
C THR A 45 -22.10 -9.99 4.60
N ASP A 46 -20.85 -10.30 4.92
CA ASP A 46 -20.45 -11.18 6.04
C ASP A 46 -20.31 -10.43 7.38
N LYS A 47 -20.78 -9.19 7.44
CA LYS A 47 -20.87 -8.45 8.71
C LYS A 47 -22.03 -8.96 9.55
N GLU A 48 -21.72 -9.27 10.81
CA GLU A 48 -22.74 -9.62 11.78
C GLU A 48 -23.50 -8.37 12.26
N LYS A 49 -24.74 -8.60 12.71
CA LYS A 49 -25.55 -7.51 13.28
C LYS A 49 -24.89 -7.06 14.59
N GLY A 50 -24.38 -5.84 14.57
CA GLY A 50 -23.67 -5.26 15.72
C GLY A 50 -22.16 -5.07 15.50
N ASP A 51 -21.63 -5.56 14.39
CA ASP A 51 -20.25 -5.27 14.01
C ASP A 51 -20.04 -3.76 13.91
N PRO A 52 -18.95 -3.24 14.47
CA PRO A 52 -18.69 -1.82 14.43
C PRO A 52 -18.55 -1.35 12.98
N LYS A 53 -19.14 -0.21 12.70
CA LYS A 53 -18.88 0.45 11.41
C LYS A 53 -17.38 0.68 11.29
N ILE A 54 -16.81 0.14 10.24
CA ILE A 54 -15.41 0.42 9.93
C ILE A 54 -15.34 1.90 9.59
N GLY A 55 -14.87 2.68 10.54
CA GLY A 55 -14.77 4.12 10.38
C GLY A 55 -14.07 4.41 9.06
N GLY A 56 -14.81 4.91 8.10
CA GLY A 56 -14.29 5.29 6.80
C GLY A 56 -13.43 6.52 6.95
N HIS A 57 -12.18 6.33 7.26
CA HIS A 57 -11.22 7.42 7.30
C HIS A 57 -10.55 7.58 5.94
N GLN A 58 -11.38 7.69 4.89
CA GLN A 58 -10.90 7.96 3.53
C GLN A 58 -10.09 9.25 3.47
N SER A 59 -10.49 10.26 4.23
CA SER A 59 -9.73 11.51 4.33
C SER A 59 -8.35 11.32 4.96
N ALA A 60 -8.23 10.51 6.00
CA ALA A 60 -6.94 10.20 6.61
C ALA A 60 -6.03 9.42 5.66
N SER A 61 -6.58 8.43 4.96
CA SER A 61 -5.85 7.70 3.92
C SER A 61 -5.42 8.61 2.77
N ALA A 62 -6.30 9.47 2.29
CA ALA A 62 -6.01 10.40 1.21
C ALA A 62 -4.94 11.42 1.61
N SER A 63 -4.97 11.93 2.85
CA SER A 63 -3.96 12.88 3.32
C SER A 63 -2.57 12.28 3.47
N ALA A 64 -2.48 10.97 3.72
CA ALA A 64 -1.21 10.25 3.83
C ALA A 64 -0.65 9.79 2.47
N LEU A 65 -1.41 9.92 1.39
CA LEU A 65 -1.11 9.31 0.09
C LEU A 65 0.27 9.66 -0.45
N HIS A 66 0.60 10.95 -0.49
CA HIS A 66 1.88 11.39 -1.05
C HIS A 66 3.05 11.15 -0.09
N ILE A 67 2.83 11.23 1.21
CA ILE A 67 3.84 10.91 2.22
C ILE A 67 4.21 9.43 2.12
N MET A 68 3.23 8.54 2.06
CA MET A 68 3.45 7.11 1.90
C MET A 68 4.10 6.79 0.56
N GLY A 69 3.72 7.47 -0.51
CA GLY A 69 4.36 7.33 -1.81
C GLY A 69 5.85 7.69 -1.76
N ALA A 70 6.19 8.80 -1.15
CA ALA A 70 7.58 9.20 -0.99
C ALA A 70 8.38 8.20 -0.13
N LEU A 71 7.80 7.73 0.96
CA LEU A 71 8.43 6.74 1.83
C LEU A 71 8.67 5.42 1.11
N HIS A 72 7.67 4.85 0.46
CA HIS A 72 7.77 3.55 -0.20
C HIS A 72 8.61 3.56 -1.47
N LEU A 73 8.52 4.63 -2.28
CA LEU A 73 9.11 4.67 -3.61
C LEU A 73 10.50 5.28 -3.64
N ILE A 74 10.82 6.15 -2.68
CA ILE A 74 12.03 6.98 -2.76
C ILE A 74 12.95 6.78 -1.56
N VAL A 75 12.42 6.81 -0.34
CA VAL A 75 13.23 6.92 0.89
C VAL A 75 13.53 5.58 1.51
N LYS A 76 12.56 4.67 1.56
CA LYS A 76 12.65 3.41 2.29
C LYS A 76 13.65 2.46 1.65
N SER A 77 14.54 1.90 2.46
CA SER A 77 15.39 0.76 2.10
C SER A 77 14.75 -0.58 2.55
N GLY A 78 15.37 -1.70 2.19
CA GLY A 78 14.92 -3.02 2.62
C GLY A 78 15.00 -3.27 4.13
N PHE A 79 15.71 -2.42 4.86
CA PHE A 79 15.87 -2.52 6.31
C PHE A 79 14.94 -1.61 7.10
N ASP A 80 14.20 -0.75 6.42
CA ASP A 80 13.31 0.22 7.06
C ASP A 80 11.90 -0.34 7.22
N HIS A 81 11.28 -0.03 8.34
CA HIS A 81 9.89 -0.33 8.63
C HIS A 81 9.09 0.95 8.78
N ILE A 82 7.90 0.98 8.21
CA ILE A 82 6.98 2.11 8.33
C ILE A 82 5.94 1.76 9.39
N ALA A 83 5.91 2.53 10.47
CA ALA A 83 4.84 2.51 11.43
C ALA A 83 3.92 3.70 11.17
N ASN A 84 2.69 3.43 10.80
CA ASN A 84 1.72 4.47 10.47
C ASN A 84 0.55 4.49 11.46
N LYS A 85 -0.17 5.60 11.47
CA LYS A 85 -1.42 5.67 12.20
C LYS A 85 -2.43 4.66 11.62
N PRO A 86 -3.14 3.86 12.44
CA PRO A 86 -4.07 2.84 11.93
C PRO A 86 -5.10 3.36 10.92
N HIS A 87 -5.55 4.60 11.05
CA HIS A 87 -6.50 5.21 10.11
C HIS A 87 -5.91 5.46 8.71
N ALA A 88 -4.59 5.52 8.58
CA ALA A 88 -3.89 5.64 7.31
C ALA A 88 -3.43 4.29 6.75
N SER A 89 -3.67 3.20 7.45
CA SER A 89 -3.25 1.86 7.03
C SER A 89 -3.78 1.43 5.65
N PRO A 90 -4.98 1.83 5.20
CA PRO A 90 -5.41 1.49 3.85
C PRO A 90 -4.47 2.01 2.76
N THR A 91 -3.93 3.21 2.91
CA THR A 91 -2.95 3.76 1.97
C THR A 91 -1.64 2.96 1.99
N ASP A 92 -1.14 2.63 3.17
CA ASP A 92 0.05 1.79 3.32
C ASP A 92 -0.14 0.40 2.68
N HIS A 93 -1.27 -0.24 2.94
CA HIS A 93 -1.61 -1.52 2.31
C HIS A 93 -1.72 -1.43 0.79
N ALA A 94 -2.27 -0.33 0.27
CA ALA A 94 -2.36 -0.10 -1.17
C ALA A 94 -0.97 -0.03 -1.82
N TYR A 95 -0.02 0.68 -1.22
CA TYR A 95 1.36 0.71 -1.72
C TYR A 95 2.04 -0.66 -1.60
N ASN A 96 1.86 -1.37 -0.49
CA ASN A 96 2.39 -2.72 -0.34
C ASN A 96 1.82 -3.68 -1.39
N TYR A 97 0.54 -3.55 -1.74
CA TYR A 97 -0.08 -4.31 -2.81
C TYR A 97 0.57 -4.01 -4.17
N LEU A 98 0.68 -2.73 -4.52
CA LEU A 98 1.25 -2.29 -5.81
C LEU A 98 2.72 -2.66 -5.96
N LEU A 99 3.47 -2.65 -4.87
CA LEU A 99 4.90 -2.97 -4.85
C LEU A 99 5.18 -4.46 -4.60
N ASP A 100 4.13 -5.26 -4.47
CA ASP A 100 4.24 -6.71 -4.24
C ASP A 100 5.07 -7.06 -2.98
N LEU A 101 4.77 -6.36 -1.87
CA LEU A 101 5.52 -6.48 -0.62
C LEU A 101 4.85 -7.39 0.43
N PHE A 102 3.72 -8.00 0.13
CA PHE A 102 3.10 -8.96 1.04
C PHE A 102 3.84 -10.30 1.00
N LEU A 103 4.21 -10.79 2.18
CA LEU A 103 4.98 -12.02 2.34
C LEU A 103 4.25 -13.02 3.24
N ASN A 104 4.36 -14.28 2.89
CA ASN A 104 4.02 -15.40 3.77
C ASN A 104 5.05 -15.53 4.90
N SER A 105 4.74 -16.32 5.92
CA SER A 105 5.65 -16.59 7.04
C SER A 105 6.98 -17.25 6.62
N ASP A 106 6.99 -17.93 5.48
CA ASP A 106 8.19 -18.52 4.87
C ASP A 106 8.97 -17.55 3.97
N THR A 107 8.62 -16.25 4.00
CA THR A 107 9.20 -15.18 3.19
C THR A 107 8.90 -15.23 1.69
N THR A 108 8.07 -16.16 1.23
CA THR A 108 7.57 -16.15 -0.15
C THR A 108 6.54 -15.05 -0.37
N ARG A 109 6.49 -14.48 -1.56
CA ARG A 109 5.51 -13.44 -1.90
C ARG A 109 4.11 -14.02 -1.97
N PHE A 110 3.13 -13.21 -1.61
CA PHE A 110 1.72 -13.55 -1.78
C PHE A 110 1.41 -13.80 -3.25
N THR A 111 0.55 -14.79 -3.51
CA THR A 111 -0.11 -14.96 -4.80
C THR A 111 -1.13 -13.83 -5.01
N GLU A 112 -1.58 -13.63 -6.25
CA GLU A 112 -2.61 -12.62 -6.54
C GLU A 112 -3.90 -12.88 -5.73
N GLU A 113 -4.29 -14.13 -5.55
CA GLU A 113 -5.44 -14.49 -4.73
C GLU A 113 -5.24 -14.11 -3.26
N GLN A 114 -4.08 -14.42 -2.70
CA GLN A 114 -3.74 -14.04 -1.32
C GLN A 114 -3.71 -12.52 -1.14
N LYS A 115 -3.16 -11.78 -2.10
CA LYS A 115 -3.13 -10.31 -2.09
C LYS A 115 -4.56 -9.74 -2.09
N ASN A 116 -5.41 -10.23 -2.97
CA ASN A 116 -6.81 -9.80 -3.05
C ASN A 116 -7.57 -10.12 -1.75
N THR A 117 -7.36 -11.30 -1.19
CA THR A 117 -7.96 -11.70 0.08
C THR A 117 -7.51 -10.77 1.22
N ALA A 118 -6.23 -10.45 1.28
CA ALA A 118 -5.68 -9.52 2.28
C ALA A 118 -6.29 -8.13 2.15
N MET A 119 -6.44 -7.62 0.94
CA MET A 119 -7.04 -6.31 0.69
C MET A 119 -8.52 -6.26 1.06
N MET A 120 -9.27 -7.34 0.78
CA MET A 120 -10.68 -7.46 1.14
C MET A 120 -10.90 -7.71 2.62
N GLY A 121 -9.88 -8.18 3.33
CA GLY A 121 -9.91 -8.52 4.74
C GLY A 121 -9.69 -7.35 5.69
N LEU A 122 -9.64 -6.11 5.22
CA LEU A 122 -9.40 -4.94 6.07
C LEU A 122 -10.36 -4.93 7.26
N ARG A 123 -9.78 -5.01 8.48
CA ARG A 123 -10.54 -5.02 9.74
C ARG A 123 -11.63 -6.09 9.80
N LYS A 124 -11.39 -7.21 9.16
CA LYS A 124 -12.20 -8.41 9.37
C LYS A 124 -11.74 -9.04 10.68
N TYR A 125 -12.61 -9.04 11.65
CA TYR A 125 -12.38 -9.75 12.90
C TYR A 125 -12.80 -11.21 12.69
N SER A 126 -11.87 -12.09 12.90
CA SER A 126 -12.13 -13.53 12.89
C SER A 126 -12.45 -14.02 14.30
#